data_3fe376439b35733926008f9d9621988e
#
_entry.id   3fe376439b35733926008f9d9621988e
#
_cell.length_a   1.000
_cell.length_b   1.000
_cell.length_c   1.000
_cell.angle_alpha   90.00
_cell.angle_beta   90.00
_cell.angle_gamma   90.00
#
_symmetry.space_group_name_H-M   'P 1'
#
loop_
_entity.id
_entity.type
_entity.pdbx_description
1 polymer ?
#
loop_
_entity_poly.entity_id
_entity_poly.type
_entity_poly.pdbx_seq_one_letter_code
_entity_poly.pdbx_strand_id
1 'polypeptide(L)'
;MIQTISETAFAHEGDFNYLINQIKLSAQAKADYIKFQVFLNKEEYFTDQHPSLEIISSFMFSEKQWLEAFELSNKLGLKILALPLNLSSLAFCQKHSQLINMYEIHSVCFNEYTLLKALNKTNKKIVLGVGGRLPKEIAKAKEILQKPDRDIILMYGYQSFPTDKVKLNLKKIGKLKEVFKNEIGYADHNSYDNNEFHFLNNMALSLGATFFEKHIAIEKGEKRTDYETAINIDDFIEMNKQLNNTNLILGNNDIFTLNDKEIVYRNREKQIVASRNIKAGKKLNLDDFTFKISEEKSDFEQIQFEDLLGLK
;
A
#
# COMPACT_ATOMS: atom_id res chain seq x y z
N MET A 1 -7.10 -4.46 4.76
CA MET A 1 -5.99 -5.30 5.28
C MET A 1 -4.73 -4.87 4.55
N ILE A 2 -3.60 -4.70 5.25
CA ILE A 2 -2.32 -4.35 4.64
C ILE A 2 -1.78 -5.58 3.89
N GLN A 3 -1.15 -5.35 2.73
CA GLN A 3 -0.45 -6.36 1.95
C GLN A 3 0.96 -5.85 1.61
N THR A 4 1.96 -6.69 1.75
CA THR A 4 3.35 -6.35 1.45
C THR A 4 3.88 -7.16 0.28
N ILE A 5 4.67 -6.50 -0.56
CA ILE A 5 5.22 -7.04 -1.81
C ILE A 5 6.74 -6.92 -1.75
N SER A 6 7.43 -8.06 -1.78
CA SER A 6 8.86 -8.09 -1.99
C SER A 6 9.14 -8.15 -3.50
N GLU A 7 9.81 -7.15 -4.06
CA GLU A 7 10.16 -7.12 -5.47
C GLU A 7 11.59 -7.60 -5.69
N THR A 8 11.77 -8.59 -6.57
CA THR A 8 13.09 -9.09 -6.92
C THR A 8 13.85 -8.14 -7.85
N ALA A 9 13.12 -7.29 -8.58
CA ALA A 9 13.64 -6.43 -9.64
C ALA A 9 14.57 -7.20 -10.58
N PHE A 10 15.62 -6.57 -11.11
CA PHE A 10 16.70 -7.23 -11.84
C PHE A 10 17.96 -7.47 -10.97
N ALA A 11 17.85 -7.39 -9.65
CA ALA A 11 18.99 -7.62 -8.76
C ALA A 11 19.65 -8.99 -8.90
N HIS A 12 18.94 -9.97 -9.47
CA HIS A 12 19.48 -11.29 -9.78
C HIS A 12 20.50 -11.29 -10.93
N GLU A 13 20.48 -10.31 -11.83
CA GLU A 13 21.44 -10.15 -12.94
C GLU A 13 21.70 -11.45 -13.74
N GLY A 14 20.67 -12.29 -13.94
CA GLY A 14 20.77 -13.59 -14.60
C GLY A 14 21.28 -14.74 -13.73
N ASP A 15 21.63 -14.48 -12.48
CA ASP A 15 21.96 -15.53 -11.50
C ASP A 15 20.69 -16.15 -10.93
N PHE A 16 20.37 -17.37 -11.39
CA PHE A 16 19.17 -18.08 -10.94
C PHE A 16 19.24 -18.45 -9.45
N ASN A 17 20.43 -18.77 -8.92
CA ASN A 17 20.57 -19.08 -7.48
C ASN A 17 20.30 -17.83 -6.61
N TYR A 18 20.69 -16.66 -7.10
CA TYR A 18 20.38 -15.40 -6.43
C TYR A 18 18.84 -15.20 -6.35
N LEU A 19 18.13 -15.39 -7.47
CA LEU A 19 16.66 -15.32 -7.50
C LEU A 19 16.02 -16.32 -6.52
N ILE A 20 16.49 -17.57 -6.50
CA ILE A 20 16.01 -18.60 -5.56
C ILE A 20 16.23 -18.17 -4.10
N ASN A 21 17.34 -17.51 -3.80
CA ASN A 21 17.59 -16.99 -2.45
C ASN A 21 16.69 -15.79 -2.11
N GLN A 22 16.46 -14.86 -3.05
CA GLN A 22 15.47 -13.78 -2.85
C GLN A 22 14.07 -14.36 -2.53
N ILE A 23 13.63 -15.42 -3.23
CA ILE A 23 12.35 -16.10 -2.96
C ILE A 23 12.31 -16.63 -1.52
N LYS A 24 13.36 -17.34 -1.09
CA LYS A 24 13.44 -17.90 0.28
C LYS A 24 13.42 -16.80 1.34
N LEU A 25 14.16 -15.72 1.14
CA LEU A 25 14.20 -14.58 2.07
C LEU A 25 12.85 -13.86 2.13
N SER A 26 12.18 -13.68 0.99
CA SER A 26 10.83 -13.10 0.94
C SER A 26 9.82 -13.91 1.74
N ALA A 27 9.88 -15.24 1.65
CA ALA A 27 9.04 -16.12 2.44
C ALA A 27 9.36 -16.07 3.95
N GLN A 28 10.65 -16.05 4.31
CA GLN A 28 11.10 -15.88 5.71
C GLN A 28 10.67 -14.52 6.28
N ALA A 29 10.71 -13.46 5.49
CA ALA A 29 10.24 -12.14 5.86
C ALA A 29 8.71 -12.05 5.96
N LYS A 30 7.99 -13.11 5.61
CA LYS A 30 6.52 -13.16 5.57
C LYS A 30 5.91 -12.06 4.69
N ALA A 31 6.53 -11.80 3.53
CA ALA A 31 5.90 -11.00 2.51
C ALA A 31 4.60 -11.68 2.05
N ASP A 32 3.54 -10.91 1.77
CA ASP A 32 2.29 -11.47 1.23
C ASP A 32 2.46 -11.88 -0.23
N TYR A 33 3.22 -11.06 -0.98
CA TYR A 33 3.51 -11.28 -2.40
C TYR A 33 5.00 -11.20 -2.66
N ILE A 34 5.41 -11.99 -3.66
CA ILE A 34 6.68 -11.76 -4.36
C ILE A 34 6.39 -11.25 -5.77
N LYS A 35 7.09 -10.21 -6.20
CA LYS A 35 6.95 -9.61 -7.52
C LYS A 35 8.13 -10.00 -8.41
N PHE A 36 7.81 -10.49 -9.61
CA PHE A 36 8.77 -10.89 -10.64
C PHE A 36 8.60 -10.05 -11.90
N GLN A 37 9.69 -9.46 -12.38
CA GLN A 37 9.77 -8.85 -13.69
C GLN A 37 10.10 -9.95 -14.73
N VAL A 38 9.05 -10.53 -15.34
CA VAL A 38 9.21 -11.64 -16.28
C VAL A 38 9.58 -11.11 -17.67
N PHE A 39 10.76 -11.52 -18.14
CA PHE A 39 11.32 -11.07 -19.41
C PHE A 39 11.80 -12.27 -20.23
N LEU A 40 11.14 -12.55 -21.38
CA LEU A 40 11.40 -13.74 -22.21
C LEU A 40 11.81 -13.44 -23.64
N ASN A 41 11.51 -12.25 -24.17
CA ASN A 41 11.81 -11.90 -25.55
C ASN A 41 12.34 -10.48 -25.63
N LYS A 42 13.66 -10.35 -25.88
CA LYS A 42 14.31 -9.05 -25.99
C LYS A 42 13.87 -8.23 -27.21
N GLU A 43 13.51 -8.89 -28.31
CA GLU A 43 13.12 -8.25 -29.57
C GLU A 43 11.76 -7.57 -29.48
N GLU A 44 10.90 -8.01 -28.55
CA GLU A 44 9.63 -7.35 -28.26
C GLU A 44 9.77 -6.15 -27.32
N TYR A 45 10.97 -5.90 -26.76
CA TYR A 45 11.17 -4.90 -25.73
C TYR A 45 12.18 -3.80 -26.12
N PHE A 46 13.24 -4.19 -26.82
CA PHE A 46 14.30 -3.28 -27.25
C PHE A 46 14.38 -3.21 -28.77
N THR A 47 14.78 -2.05 -29.29
CA THR A 47 15.32 -1.93 -30.66
C THR A 47 16.74 -2.47 -30.71
N ASP A 48 17.19 -2.95 -31.87
CA ASP A 48 18.50 -3.60 -32.05
C ASP A 48 19.70 -2.73 -31.63
N GLN A 49 19.54 -1.41 -31.61
CA GLN A 49 20.60 -0.45 -31.28
C GLN A 49 20.50 0.11 -29.88
N HIS A 50 19.56 -0.41 -29.05
CA HIS A 50 19.40 0.12 -27.70
C HIS A 50 20.59 -0.21 -26.80
N PRO A 51 21.21 0.77 -26.11
CA PRO A 51 22.45 0.56 -25.35
C PRO A 51 22.31 -0.46 -24.21
N SER A 52 21.13 -0.66 -23.68
CA SER A 52 20.88 -1.65 -22.62
C SER A 52 20.50 -3.04 -23.13
N LEU A 53 20.42 -3.26 -24.45
CA LEU A 53 19.94 -4.52 -25.03
C LEU A 53 20.78 -5.71 -24.53
N GLU A 54 22.11 -5.61 -24.61
CA GLU A 54 22.99 -6.72 -24.25
C GLU A 54 22.93 -7.04 -22.76
N ILE A 55 23.06 -6.00 -21.92
CA ILE A 55 23.11 -6.20 -20.47
C ILE A 55 21.78 -6.75 -19.91
N ILE A 56 20.65 -6.18 -20.31
CA ILE A 56 19.34 -6.65 -19.82
C ILE A 56 18.98 -8.02 -20.41
N SER A 57 19.42 -8.31 -21.65
CA SER A 57 19.25 -9.64 -22.22
C SER A 57 20.02 -10.73 -21.49
N SER A 58 21.18 -10.39 -20.90
CA SER A 58 21.92 -11.34 -20.06
C SER A 58 21.23 -11.72 -18.76
N PHE A 59 20.23 -10.94 -18.34
CA PHE A 59 19.44 -11.20 -17.14
C PHE A 59 18.23 -12.13 -17.37
N MET A 60 17.99 -12.52 -18.62
CA MET A 60 16.84 -13.36 -18.98
C MET A 60 16.98 -14.77 -18.41
N PHE A 61 15.89 -15.30 -17.91
CA PHE A 61 15.75 -16.71 -17.57
C PHE A 61 14.93 -17.45 -18.63
N SER A 62 15.17 -18.76 -18.74
CA SER A 62 14.34 -19.65 -19.55
C SER A 62 12.94 -19.81 -18.93
N GLU A 63 11.96 -20.22 -19.76
CA GLU A 63 10.63 -20.58 -19.25
C GLU A 63 10.68 -21.64 -18.13
N LYS A 64 11.62 -22.59 -18.22
CA LYS A 64 11.80 -23.64 -17.19
C LYS A 64 12.24 -23.04 -15.87
N GLN A 65 13.18 -22.10 -15.86
CA GLN A 65 13.63 -21.43 -14.64
C GLN A 65 12.52 -20.56 -14.03
N TRP A 66 11.77 -19.82 -14.86
CA TRP A 66 10.60 -19.07 -14.36
C TRP A 66 9.55 -19.98 -13.74
N LEU A 67 9.25 -21.13 -14.36
CA LEU A 67 8.30 -22.09 -13.80
C LEU A 67 8.78 -22.62 -12.44
N GLU A 68 10.05 -23.00 -12.33
CA GLU A 68 10.67 -23.44 -11.07
C GLU A 68 10.57 -22.35 -9.96
N ALA A 69 10.84 -21.08 -10.32
CA ALA A 69 10.71 -19.94 -9.40
C ALA A 69 9.26 -19.75 -8.91
N PHE A 70 8.28 -19.89 -9.81
CA PHE A 70 6.85 -19.77 -9.47
C PHE A 70 6.39 -20.92 -8.56
N GLU A 71 6.78 -22.15 -8.90
CA GLU A 71 6.45 -23.34 -8.10
C GLU A 71 7.06 -23.26 -6.70
N LEU A 72 8.34 -22.84 -6.60
CA LEU A 72 8.99 -22.63 -5.31
C LEU A 72 8.28 -21.56 -4.47
N SER A 73 7.92 -20.43 -5.07
CA SER A 73 7.22 -19.34 -4.39
C SER A 73 5.90 -19.82 -3.79
N ASN A 74 5.09 -20.52 -4.59
CA ASN A 74 3.82 -21.08 -4.11
C ASN A 74 4.04 -22.14 -3.02
N LYS A 75 5.05 -23.02 -3.15
CA LYS A 75 5.41 -24.01 -2.14
C LYS A 75 5.79 -23.37 -0.80
N LEU A 76 6.41 -22.20 -0.83
CA LEU A 76 6.79 -21.44 0.36
C LEU A 76 5.65 -20.53 0.89
N GLY A 77 4.46 -20.55 0.27
CA GLY A 77 3.29 -19.80 0.72
C GLY A 77 3.22 -18.36 0.21
N LEU A 78 4.14 -17.94 -0.66
CA LEU A 78 4.10 -16.62 -1.28
C LEU A 78 3.07 -16.57 -2.40
N LYS A 79 2.29 -15.51 -2.46
CA LYS A 79 1.47 -15.15 -3.63
C LYS A 79 2.34 -14.47 -4.68
N ILE A 80 2.06 -14.70 -5.95
CA ILE A 80 2.85 -14.15 -7.04
C ILE A 80 2.15 -12.95 -7.68
N LEU A 81 2.86 -11.82 -7.74
CA LEU A 81 2.58 -10.69 -8.61
C LEU A 81 3.53 -10.76 -9.81
N ALA A 82 3.00 -11.14 -10.96
CA ALA A 82 3.80 -11.21 -12.19
C ALA A 82 3.71 -9.88 -12.96
N LEU A 83 4.87 -9.32 -13.29
CA LEU A 83 5.03 -8.15 -14.13
C LEU A 83 5.65 -8.62 -15.46
N PRO A 84 4.82 -9.01 -16.47
CA PRO A 84 5.33 -9.35 -17.79
C PRO A 84 5.74 -8.09 -18.55
N LEU A 85 6.98 -8.06 -19.04
CA LEU A 85 7.53 -6.89 -19.74
C LEU A 85 7.17 -6.83 -21.23
N ASN A 86 6.65 -7.94 -21.79
CA ASN A 86 6.23 -8.03 -23.20
C ASN A 86 5.16 -9.10 -23.39
N LEU A 87 4.66 -9.24 -24.62
CA LEU A 87 3.60 -10.20 -24.96
C LEU A 87 4.00 -11.64 -24.79
N SER A 88 5.23 -12.02 -25.15
CA SER A 88 5.75 -13.37 -24.94
C SER A 88 5.80 -13.74 -23.46
N SER A 89 6.26 -12.82 -22.61
CA SER A 89 6.27 -12.98 -21.15
C SER A 89 4.85 -13.12 -20.59
N LEU A 90 3.91 -12.31 -21.09
CA LEU A 90 2.50 -12.42 -20.69
C LEU A 90 1.90 -13.77 -21.11
N ALA A 91 2.16 -14.23 -22.33
CA ALA A 91 1.67 -15.52 -22.81
C ALA A 91 2.17 -16.69 -21.94
N PHE A 92 3.44 -16.68 -21.56
CA PHE A 92 4.00 -17.63 -20.60
C PHE A 92 3.29 -17.55 -19.24
N CYS A 93 3.15 -16.36 -18.69
CA CYS A 93 2.45 -16.16 -17.43
C CYS A 93 0.98 -16.63 -17.49
N GLN A 94 0.29 -16.41 -18.60
CA GLN A 94 -1.08 -16.87 -18.81
C GLN A 94 -1.18 -18.41 -18.88
N LYS A 95 -0.21 -19.07 -19.52
CA LYS A 95 -0.11 -20.52 -19.57
C LYS A 95 0.01 -21.14 -18.16
N HIS A 96 0.65 -20.43 -17.23
CA HIS A 96 0.86 -20.83 -15.83
C HIS A 96 0.03 -20.00 -14.83
N SER A 97 -1.11 -19.47 -15.26
CA SER A 97 -1.95 -18.54 -14.48
C SER A 97 -2.45 -19.11 -13.15
N GLN A 98 -2.52 -20.44 -12.98
CA GLN A 98 -2.88 -21.09 -11.71
C GLN A 98 -1.87 -20.78 -10.60
N LEU A 99 -0.61 -20.49 -10.93
CA LEU A 99 0.44 -20.14 -9.97
C LEU A 99 0.46 -18.63 -9.65
N ILE A 100 -0.19 -17.78 -10.47
CA ILE A 100 -0.12 -16.33 -10.39
C ILE A 100 -1.39 -15.76 -9.75
N ASN A 101 -1.23 -14.84 -8.82
CA ASN A 101 -2.34 -14.20 -8.10
C ASN A 101 -2.75 -12.87 -8.71
N MET A 102 -1.80 -12.07 -9.15
CA MET A 102 -2.01 -10.75 -9.77
C MET A 102 -1.06 -10.51 -10.92
N TYR A 103 -1.43 -9.62 -11.83
CA TYR A 103 -0.54 -9.08 -12.84
C TYR A 103 -0.27 -7.61 -12.61
N GLU A 104 0.91 -7.14 -13.00
CA GLU A 104 1.21 -5.72 -13.01
C GLU A 104 1.52 -5.24 -14.43
N ILE A 105 1.09 -4.02 -14.73
CA ILE A 105 1.57 -3.23 -15.86
C ILE A 105 2.62 -2.25 -15.32
N HIS A 106 3.86 -2.47 -15.74
CA HIS A 106 4.95 -1.58 -15.41
C HIS A 106 4.74 -0.17 -16.01
N SER A 107 5.27 0.84 -15.35
CA SER A 107 5.14 2.22 -15.82
C SER A 107 5.67 2.44 -17.24
N VAL A 108 6.71 1.74 -17.66
CA VAL A 108 7.25 1.85 -19.05
C VAL A 108 6.33 1.23 -20.10
N CYS A 109 5.52 0.23 -19.75
CA CYS A 109 4.54 -0.44 -20.62
C CYS A 109 3.11 0.13 -20.46
N PHE A 110 2.95 1.21 -19.68
CA PHE A 110 1.63 1.66 -19.20
C PHE A 110 0.62 1.93 -20.31
N ASN A 111 1.05 2.52 -21.42
CA ASN A 111 0.21 2.88 -22.55
C ASN A 111 0.32 1.87 -23.72
N GLU A 112 0.95 0.71 -23.50
CA GLU A 112 1.08 -0.33 -24.52
C GLU A 112 -0.27 -1.02 -24.75
N TYR A 113 -0.98 -0.58 -25.77
CA TYR A 113 -2.35 -1.01 -26.05
C TYR A 113 -2.46 -2.53 -26.24
N THR A 114 -1.52 -3.15 -26.92
CA THR A 114 -1.49 -4.59 -27.20
C THR A 114 -1.36 -5.41 -25.93
N LEU A 115 -0.48 -5.00 -25.02
CA LEU A 115 -0.27 -5.64 -23.73
C LEU A 115 -1.53 -5.46 -22.83
N LEU A 116 -2.09 -4.25 -22.78
CA LEU A 116 -3.33 -3.98 -22.03
C LEU A 116 -4.50 -4.85 -22.53
N LYS A 117 -4.69 -4.96 -23.86
CA LYS A 117 -5.73 -5.80 -24.46
C LYS A 117 -5.51 -7.29 -24.18
N ALA A 118 -4.27 -7.76 -24.25
CA ALA A 118 -3.93 -9.15 -23.94
C ALA A 118 -4.17 -9.44 -22.44
N LEU A 119 -3.80 -8.53 -21.55
CA LEU A 119 -4.02 -8.64 -20.13
C LEU A 119 -5.52 -8.60 -19.77
N ASN A 120 -6.30 -7.84 -20.53
CA ASN A 120 -7.75 -7.80 -20.34
C ASN A 120 -8.43 -9.14 -20.54
N LYS A 121 -7.82 -10.11 -21.22
CA LYS A 121 -8.36 -11.48 -21.34
C LYS A 121 -8.29 -12.29 -20.05
N THR A 122 -7.42 -11.92 -19.11
CA THR A 122 -7.32 -12.58 -17.78
C THR A 122 -8.46 -12.14 -16.86
N ASN A 123 -8.71 -12.92 -15.79
CA ASN A 123 -9.66 -12.57 -14.73
C ASN A 123 -8.94 -12.24 -13.39
N LYS A 124 -7.63 -12.08 -13.41
CA LYS A 124 -6.83 -11.76 -12.23
C LYS A 124 -6.94 -10.28 -11.88
N LYS A 125 -6.67 -9.94 -10.62
CA LYS A 125 -6.42 -8.56 -10.18
C LYS A 125 -5.27 -7.96 -10.98
N ILE A 126 -5.33 -6.66 -11.22
CA ILE A 126 -4.30 -5.95 -11.97
C ILE A 126 -3.76 -4.79 -11.13
N VAL A 127 -2.46 -4.68 -11.06
CA VAL A 127 -1.74 -3.55 -10.51
C VAL A 127 -1.31 -2.64 -11.67
N LEU A 128 -1.57 -1.35 -11.57
CA LEU A 128 -1.12 -0.34 -12.51
C LEU A 128 -0.06 0.55 -11.85
N GLY A 129 1.17 0.51 -12.34
CA GLY A 129 2.24 1.40 -11.92
C GLY A 129 1.99 2.83 -12.39
N VAL A 130 1.36 3.67 -11.55
CA VAL A 130 0.92 5.02 -11.94
C VAL A 130 1.94 6.12 -11.67
N GLY A 131 3.15 5.78 -11.23
CA GLY A 131 4.25 6.73 -11.08
C GLY A 131 4.55 7.45 -12.40
N GLY A 132 4.54 8.79 -12.39
CA GLY A 132 4.77 9.61 -13.58
C GLY A 132 3.62 9.62 -14.61
N ARG A 133 2.43 9.07 -14.28
CA ARG A 133 1.27 9.02 -15.20
C ARG A 133 0.26 10.13 -14.92
N LEU A 134 -0.33 10.64 -15.99
CA LEU A 134 -1.38 11.65 -15.91
C LEU A 134 -2.75 10.99 -15.67
N PRO A 135 -3.71 11.67 -15.01
CA PRO A 135 -5.04 11.12 -14.75
C PRO A 135 -5.76 10.60 -16.00
N LYS A 136 -5.59 11.25 -17.15
CA LYS A 136 -6.18 10.81 -18.43
C LYS A 136 -5.63 9.47 -18.91
N GLU A 137 -4.34 9.17 -18.67
CA GLU A 137 -3.70 7.90 -19.03
C GLU A 137 -4.22 6.80 -18.12
N ILE A 138 -4.30 7.07 -16.81
CA ILE A 138 -4.85 6.13 -15.81
C ILE A 138 -6.29 5.78 -16.14
N ALA A 139 -7.13 6.78 -16.45
CA ALA A 139 -8.51 6.57 -16.84
C ALA A 139 -8.62 5.69 -18.09
N LYS A 140 -7.77 5.93 -19.10
CA LYS A 140 -7.77 5.16 -20.35
C LYS A 140 -7.32 3.72 -20.14
N ALA A 141 -6.26 3.48 -19.36
CA ALA A 141 -5.82 2.12 -19.03
C ALA A 141 -6.91 1.36 -18.25
N LYS A 142 -7.55 2.01 -17.28
CA LYS A 142 -8.69 1.43 -16.55
C LYS A 142 -9.86 1.08 -17.47
N GLU A 143 -10.24 1.96 -18.38
CA GLU A 143 -11.30 1.69 -19.38
C GLU A 143 -11.02 0.42 -20.19
N ILE A 144 -9.76 0.26 -20.66
CA ILE A 144 -9.35 -0.92 -21.42
C ILE A 144 -9.39 -2.20 -20.57
N LEU A 145 -9.02 -2.10 -19.30
CA LEU A 145 -8.87 -3.23 -18.38
C LEU A 145 -10.14 -3.54 -17.58
N GLN A 146 -11.15 -2.68 -17.63
CA GLN A 146 -12.35 -2.82 -16.81
C GLN A 146 -13.14 -4.07 -17.17
N LYS A 147 -13.42 -4.88 -16.16
CA LYS A 147 -14.35 -6.02 -16.21
C LYS A 147 -15.21 -6.00 -14.94
N PRO A 148 -16.43 -6.59 -14.99
CA PRO A 148 -17.13 -6.92 -13.76
C PRO A 148 -16.21 -7.73 -12.83
N ASP A 149 -16.26 -7.45 -11.55
CA ASP A 149 -15.53 -8.16 -10.48
C ASP A 149 -13.98 -8.13 -10.57
N ARG A 150 -13.40 -7.31 -11.44
CA ARG A 150 -11.95 -7.12 -11.48
C ARG A 150 -11.54 -5.96 -10.61
N ASP A 151 -10.71 -6.24 -9.61
CA ASP A 151 -10.03 -5.23 -8.83
C ASP A 151 -8.81 -4.70 -9.59
N ILE A 152 -8.69 -3.37 -9.66
CA ILE A 152 -7.51 -2.68 -10.17
C ILE A 152 -6.90 -1.90 -9.00
N ILE A 153 -5.62 -2.14 -8.72
CA ILE A 153 -4.82 -1.43 -7.72
C ILE A 153 -3.97 -0.39 -8.44
N LEU A 154 -3.94 0.83 -7.94
CA LEU A 154 -3.07 1.89 -8.47
C LEU A 154 -1.81 1.97 -7.61
N MET A 155 -0.67 1.52 -8.14
CA MET A 155 0.62 1.54 -7.45
C MET A 155 1.30 2.89 -7.69
N TYR A 156 1.32 3.75 -6.66
CA TYR A 156 2.03 5.01 -6.69
C TYR A 156 3.47 4.82 -6.25
N GLY A 157 4.41 5.41 -6.98
CA GLY A 157 5.82 5.44 -6.64
C GLY A 157 6.51 6.60 -7.34
N TYR A 158 7.62 7.06 -6.79
CA TYR A 158 8.53 8.00 -7.43
C TYR A 158 9.81 7.26 -7.78
N GLN A 159 9.95 6.96 -9.09
CA GLN A 159 11.01 6.10 -9.59
C GLN A 159 12.22 6.96 -10.04
N SER A 160 12.92 7.53 -9.07
CA SER A 160 14.16 8.25 -9.31
C SER A 160 15.09 8.04 -8.14
N PHE A 161 16.33 7.66 -8.40
CA PHE A 161 17.37 7.51 -7.41
C PHE A 161 18.59 8.40 -7.73
N PRO A 162 19.15 9.09 -6.73
CA PRO A 162 18.65 9.22 -5.36
C PRO A 162 17.30 9.93 -5.31
N THR A 163 16.44 9.48 -4.40
CA THR A 163 15.09 10.03 -4.26
C THR A 163 15.13 11.37 -3.55
N ASP A 164 14.67 12.42 -4.22
CA ASP A 164 14.44 13.73 -3.63
C ASP A 164 13.10 13.73 -2.85
N LYS A 165 13.18 13.81 -1.52
CA LYS A 165 12.03 13.74 -0.61
C LYS A 165 10.93 14.75 -0.94
N VAL A 166 11.30 15.97 -1.36
CA VAL A 166 10.33 17.02 -1.74
C VAL A 166 9.51 16.62 -2.96
N LYS A 167 10.02 15.71 -3.78
CA LYS A 167 9.36 15.24 -5.01
C LYS A 167 8.49 13.99 -4.81
N LEU A 168 8.56 13.34 -3.65
CA LEU A 168 7.74 12.15 -3.35
C LEU A 168 6.24 12.44 -3.43
N ASN A 169 5.81 13.63 -2.98
CA ASN A 169 4.41 14.05 -3.07
C ASN A 169 3.40 13.01 -2.59
N LEU A 170 3.62 12.40 -1.43
CA LEU A 170 2.80 11.31 -0.89
C LEU A 170 1.30 11.63 -0.80
N LYS A 171 0.93 12.93 -0.68
CA LYS A 171 -0.48 13.35 -0.73
C LYS A 171 -1.21 12.91 -2.00
N LYS A 172 -0.49 12.58 -3.08
CA LYS A 172 -1.09 12.01 -4.29
C LYS A 172 -1.77 10.68 -4.04
N ILE A 173 -1.35 9.89 -3.04
CA ILE A 173 -1.98 8.63 -2.62
C ILE A 173 -3.45 8.87 -2.28
N GLY A 174 -3.72 9.77 -1.34
CA GLY A 174 -5.10 10.11 -0.97
C GLY A 174 -5.90 10.71 -2.14
N LYS A 175 -5.25 11.53 -2.98
CA LYS A 175 -5.93 12.11 -4.14
C LYS A 175 -6.27 11.09 -5.22
N LEU A 176 -5.41 10.12 -5.48
CA LEU A 176 -5.68 9.00 -6.39
C LEU A 176 -6.86 8.16 -5.88
N LYS A 177 -6.88 7.86 -4.58
CA LYS A 177 -7.99 7.14 -3.93
C LYS A 177 -9.32 7.89 -4.06
N GLU A 178 -9.30 9.20 -3.82
CA GLU A 178 -10.48 10.06 -3.95
C GLU A 178 -11.04 10.08 -5.38
N VAL A 179 -10.15 10.26 -6.38
CA VAL A 179 -10.54 10.45 -7.79
C VAL A 179 -10.96 9.13 -8.43
N PHE A 180 -10.18 8.07 -8.23
CA PHE A 180 -10.36 6.81 -8.96
C PHE A 180 -11.14 5.74 -8.19
N LYS A 181 -11.35 5.92 -6.88
CA LYS A 181 -12.05 4.99 -5.99
C LYS A 181 -11.47 3.56 -6.01
N ASN A 182 -10.17 3.45 -6.25
CA ASN A 182 -9.42 2.20 -6.27
C ASN A 182 -8.64 1.99 -4.96
N GLU A 183 -8.21 0.76 -4.71
CA GLU A 183 -7.13 0.50 -3.77
C GLU A 183 -5.84 1.13 -4.28
N ILE A 184 -5.04 1.67 -3.36
CA ILE A 184 -3.78 2.34 -3.69
C ILE A 184 -2.63 1.55 -3.05
N GLY A 185 -1.59 1.30 -3.83
CA GLY A 185 -0.31 0.81 -3.35
C GLY A 185 0.73 1.93 -3.33
N TYR A 186 1.77 1.73 -2.55
CA TYR A 186 2.96 2.57 -2.51
C TYR A 186 4.21 1.72 -2.81
N ALA A 187 4.88 2.02 -3.93
CA ALA A 187 6.17 1.44 -4.29
C ALA A 187 7.28 2.38 -3.81
N ASP A 188 8.01 1.94 -2.81
CA ASP A 188 9.03 2.75 -2.15
C ASP A 188 10.41 2.53 -2.77
N HIS A 189 10.95 3.58 -3.40
CA HIS A 189 12.29 3.60 -4.00
C HIS A 189 13.29 4.45 -3.20
N ASN A 190 13.04 4.68 -1.90
CA ASN A 190 14.01 5.37 -1.04
C ASN A 190 15.22 4.48 -0.77
N SER A 191 16.35 5.15 -0.48
CA SER A 191 17.62 4.50 -0.28
C SER A 191 17.61 3.45 0.84
N TYR A 192 18.36 2.37 0.63
CA TYR A 192 18.57 1.30 1.60
C TYR A 192 19.36 1.74 2.83
N ASP A 193 20.19 2.77 2.69
CA ASP A 193 21.18 3.19 3.72
C ASP A 193 20.60 4.12 4.78
N ASN A 194 19.33 4.49 4.66
CA ASN A 194 18.63 5.23 5.69
C ASN A 194 17.31 4.53 6.05
N ASN A 195 16.90 4.65 7.31
CA ASN A 195 15.67 4.03 7.79
C ASN A 195 14.40 4.88 7.52
N GLU A 196 14.48 5.89 6.67
CA GLU A 196 13.36 6.79 6.38
C GLU A 196 12.22 6.08 5.64
N PHE A 197 12.53 5.00 4.91
CA PHE A 197 11.50 4.20 4.25
C PHE A 197 10.44 3.67 5.23
N HIS A 198 10.79 3.38 6.49
CA HIS A 198 9.81 3.01 7.51
C HIS A 198 8.82 4.14 7.77
N PHE A 199 9.33 5.37 7.95
CA PHE A 199 8.50 6.54 8.17
C PHE A 199 7.62 6.84 6.94
N LEU A 200 8.17 6.76 5.74
CA LEU A 200 7.46 7.05 4.50
C LEU A 200 6.36 6.02 4.22
N ASN A 201 6.61 4.75 4.48
CA ASN A 201 5.59 3.70 4.36
C ASN A 201 4.44 3.91 5.36
N ASN A 202 4.75 4.28 6.61
CA ASN A 202 3.72 4.61 7.62
C ASN A 202 2.90 5.86 7.22
N MET A 203 3.54 6.88 6.63
CA MET A 203 2.83 8.03 6.06
C MET A 203 1.93 7.63 4.90
N ALA A 204 2.42 6.78 4.00
CA ALA A 204 1.63 6.28 2.87
C ALA A 204 0.39 5.49 3.34
N LEU A 205 0.55 4.66 4.39
CA LEU A 205 -0.56 3.96 5.04
C LEU A 205 -1.60 4.95 5.58
N SER A 206 -1.15 5.99 6.30
CA SER A 206 -2.04 7.02 6.87
C SER A 206 -2.79 7.81 5.78
N LEU A 207 -2.21 7.89 4.58
CA LEU A 207 -2.84 8.52 3.40
C LEU A 207 -3.74 7.55 2.62
N GLY A 208 -3.86 6.30 3.05
CA GLY A 208 -4.80 5.31 2.54
C GLY A 208 -4.23 4.29 1.57
N ALA A 209 -2.90 4.13 1.49
CA ALA A 209 -2.29 3.00 0.82
C ALA A 209 -2.55 1.70 1.60
N THR A 210 -2.75 0.59 0.88
CA THR A 210 -2.99 -0.74 1.45
C THR A 210 -2.03 -1.80 0.91
N PHE A 211 -1.30 -1.51 -0.16
CA PHE A 211 -0.23 -2.35 -0.71
C PHE A 211 1.10 -1.60 -0.58
N PHE A 212 2.14 -2.30 -0.12
CA PHE A 212 3.46 -1.71 0.12
C PHE A 212 4.52 -2.56 -0.55
N GLU A 213 5.25 -1.96 -1.47
CA GLU A 213 6.26 -2.63 -2.28
C GLU A 213 7.64 -2.10 -1.95
N LYS A 214 8.59 -3.03 -1.82
CA LYS A 214 10.01 -2.72 -1.63
C LYS A 214 10.87 -3.76 -2.32
N HIS A 215 11.96 -3.30 -2.96
CA HIS A 215 12.96 -4.20 -3.50
C HIS A 215 13.66 -4.96 -2.39
N ILE A 216 13.95 -6.26 -2.62
CA ILE A 216 14.67 -7.11 -1.68
C ILE A 216 16.00 -7.57 -2.26
N ALA A 217 17.07 -7.47 -1.47
CA ALA A 217 18.40 -7.98 -1.76
C ALA A 217 18.80 -9.06 -0.73
N ILE A 218 19.76 -9.89 -1.08
CA ILE A 218 20.34 -10.87 -0.14
C ILE A 218 21.12 -10.13 0.93
N GLU A 219 22.01 -9.23 0.50
CA GLU A 219 22.80 -8.37 1.39
C GLU A 219 22.53 -6.91 1.09
N LYS A 220 22.34 -6.12 2.13
CA LYS A 220 22.08 -4.68 2.05
C LYS A 220 23.32 -3.96 1.49
N GLY A 221 23.12 -3.22 0.39
CA GLY A 221 24.21 -2.44 -0.23
C GLY A 221 25.14 -3.25 -1.15
N GLU A 222 24.87 -4.56 -1.37
CA GLU A 222 25.55 -5.32 -2.40
C GLU A 222 25.29 -4.68 -3.77
N LYS A 223 26.37 -4.30 -4.47
CA LYS A 223 26.25 -3.60 -5.76
C LYS A 223 25.77 -4.51 -6.86
N ARG A 224 24.46 -4.48 -7.08
CA ARG A 224 23.73 -5.14 -8.16
C ARG A 224 22.74 -4.16 -8.78
N THR A 225 22.09 -4.55 -9.84
CA THR A 225 21.02 -3.74 -10.44
C THR A 225 19.94 -3.44 -9.39
N ASP A 226 19.52 -2.18 -9.28
CA ASP A 226 18.51 -1.66 -8.35
C ASP A 226 18.88 -1.76 -6.85
N TYR A 227 20.16 -2.05 -6.50
CA TYR A 227 20.60 -2.23 -5.12
C TYR A 227 20.35 -1.00 -4.22
N GLU A 228 20.37 0.18 -4.83
CA GLU A 228 20.24 1.44 -4.10
C GLU A 228 18.91 1.57 -3.34
N THR A 229 17.89 0.85 -3.78
CA THR A 229 16.56 0.86 -3.15
C THR A 229 16.20 -0.47 -2.50
N ALA A 230 17.06 -1.47 -2.59
CA ALA A 230 16.81 -2.81 -2.09
C ALA A 230 17.22 -2.96 -0.63
N ILE A 231 16.33 -3.49 0.20
CA ILE A 231 16.56 -3.77 1.61
C ILE A 231 16.79 -5.25 1.84
N ASN A 232 17.42 -5.61 2.96
CA ASN A 232 17.58 -6.99 3.36
C ASN A 232 16.35 -7.53 4.10
N ILE A 233 16.40 -8.80 4.48
CA ILE A 233 15.32 -9.50 5.19
C ILE A 233 14.96 -8.83 6.52
N ASP A 234 15.93 -8.40 7.31
CA ASP A 234 15.69 -7.83 8.64
C ASP A 234 14.93 -6.49 8.55
N ASP A 235 15.34 -5.65 7.61
CA ASP A 235 14.67 -4.38 7.32
C ASP A 235 13.23 -4.62 6.81
N PHE A 236 13.01 -5.67 5.99
CA PHE A 236 11.68 -6.01 5.50
C PHE A 236 10.75 -6.52 6.61
N ILE A 237 11.28 -7.36 7.53
CA ILE A 237 10.54 -7.81 8.72
C ILE A 237 10.15 -6.62 9.60
N GLU A 238 11.08 -5.68 9.83
CA GLU A 238 10.79 -4.50 10.64
C GLU A 238 9.78 -3.58 9.94
N MET A 239 9.85 -3.43 8.62
CA MET A 239 8.83 -2.71 7.84
C MET A 239 7.44 -3.30 8.04
N ASN A 240 7.30 -4.63 7.92
CA ASN A 240 6.04 -5.33 8.14
C ASN A 240 5.49 -5.09 9.55
N LYS A 241 6.36 -5.16 10.56
CA LYS A 241 5.99 -4.93 11.96
C LYS A 241 5.51 -3.49 12.17
N GLN A 242 6.21 -2.51 11.64
CA GLN A 242 5.85 -1.10 11.78
C GLN A 242 4.54 -0.76 11.06
N LEU A 243 4.33 -1.28 9.86
CA LEU A 243 3.06 -1.12 9.13
C LEU A 243 1.88 -1.70 9.92
N ASN A 244 2.04 -2.91 10.48
CA ASN A 244 0.98 -3.53 11.29
C ASN A 244 0.70 -2.73 12.57
N ASN A 245 1.73 -2.25 13.28
CA ASN A 245 1.56 -1.42 14.46
C ASN A 245 0.86 -0.09 14.11
N THR A 246 1.28 0.55 13.03
CA THR A 246 0.65 1.80 12.57
C THR A 246 -0.82 1.58 12.21
N ASN A 247 -1.14 0.46 11.55
CA ASN A 247 -2.54 0.12 11.24
C ASN A 247 -3.39 -0.09 12.49
N LEU A 248 -2.84 -0.71 13.54
CA LEU A 248 -3.52 -0.84 14.84
C LEU A 248 -3.76 0.53 15.49
N ILE A 249 -2.77 1.43 15.43
CA ILE A 249 -2.86 2.79 15.98
C ILE A 249 -3.89 3.64 15.23
N LEU A 250 -3.95 3.51 13.90
CA LEU A 250 -4.94 4.21 13.08
C LEU A 250 -6.37 3.79 13.42
N GLY A 251 -6.58 2.56 13.86
CA GLY A 251 -7.88 2.05 14.27
C GLY A 251 -8.93 2.12 13.18
N ASN A 252 -10.12 2.53 13.56
CA ASN A 252 -11.23 2.80 12.65
C ASN A 252 -11.57 4.30 12.64
N ASN A 253 -12.41 4.71 11.72
CA ASN A 253 -12.89 6.10 11.59
C ASN A 253 -14.29 6.32 12.15
N ASP A 254 -14.75 5.45 13.04
CA ASP A 254 -16.04 5.61 13.70
C ASP A 254 -15.95 6.70 14.78
N ILE A 255 -16.65 7.81 14.55
CA ILE A 255 -16.73 8.94 15.46
C ILE A 255 -18.01 8.90 16.34
N PHE A 256 -18.84 7.90 16.16
CA PHE A 256 -20.14 7.80 16.84
C PHE A 256 -20.12 6.90 18.06
N THR A 257 -19.07 6.09 18.23
CA THR A 257 -18.89 5.21 19.38
C THR A 257 -17.66 5.59 20.18
N LEU A 258 -17.79 5.48 21.50
CA LEU A 258 -16.70 5.69 22.46
C LEU A 258 -16.23 4.33 22.98
N ASN A 259 -14.93 4.16 23.12
CA ASN A 259 -14.39 2.99 23.82
C ASN A 259 -14.52 3.16 25.35
N ASP A 260 -14.35 2.08 26.11
CA ASP A 260 -14.53 2.07 27.56
C ASP A 260 -13.68 3.13 28.30
N LYS A 261 -12.48 3.44 27.81
CA LYS A 261 -11.59 4.44 28.43
C LYS A 261 -12.04 5.86 28.14
N GLU A 262 -12.57 6.11 26.96
CA GLU A 262 -13.18 7.38 26.58
C GLU A 262 -14.44 7.63 27.40
N ILE A 263 -15.28 6.60 27.62
CA ILE A 263 -16.45 6.69 28.50
C ILE A 263 -16.02 7.03 29.94
N VAL A 264 -15.01 6.36 30.48
CA VAL A 264 -14.46 6.67 31.82
C VAL A 264 -13.94 8.09 31.89
N TYR A 265 -13.26 8.59 30.85
CA TYR A 265 -12.78 9.96 30.80
C TYR A 265 -13.94 10.97 30.71
N ARG A 266 -14.90 10.72 29.80
CA ARG A 266 -16.11 11.53 29.65
C ARG A 266 -16.88 11.69 30.99
N ASN A 267 -16.93 10.63 31.77
CA ASN A 267 -17.62 10.63 33.07
C ASN A 267 -17.01 11.56 34.14
N ARG A 268 -15.83 12.18 33.84
CA ARG A 268 -15.20 13.20 34.70
C ARG A 268 -15.69 14.62 34.41
N GLU A 269 -16.61 14.79 33.47
CA GLU A 269 -17.14 16.11 33.17
C GLU A 269 -17.85 16.74 34.37
N LYS A 270 -17.84 18.07 34.46
CA LYS A 270 -18.55 18.81 35.47
C LYS A 270 -20.04 18.56 35.34
N GLN A 271 -20.71 18.40 36.47
CA GLN A 271 -22.17 18.29 36.54
C GLN A 271 -22.82 19.67 36.66
N ILE A 272 -24.02 19.80 36.12
CA ILE A 272 -24.87 20.97 36.35
C ILE A 272 -25.38 20.86 37.78
N VAL A 273 -25.09 21.84 38.62
CA VAL A 273 -25.56 21.87 40.02
C VAL A 273 -26.18 23.21 40.33
N ALA A 274 -27.12 23.23 41.25
CA ALA A 274 -27.71 24.48 41.74
C ALA A 274 -26.62 25.34 42.41
N SER A 275 -26.53 26.61 42.05
CA SER A 275 -25.61 27.58 42.66
C SER A 275 -26.06 28.00 44.09
N ARG A 276 -27.33 27.82 44.39
CA ARG A 276 -28.01 28.21 45.65
C ARG A 276 -29.28 27.39 45.83
N ASN A 277 -29.90 27.51 47.00
CA ASN A 277 -31.23 26.94 47.22
C ASN A 277 -32.27 27.62 46.33
N ILE A 278 -32.99 26.84 45.55
CA ILE A 278 -34.02 27.31 44.61
C ILE A 278 -35.38 26.95 45.18
N LYS A 279 -36.26 27.96 45.33
CA LYS A 279 -37.64 27.75 45.83
C LYS A 279 -38.48 27.08 44.74
N ALA A 280 -39.34 26.14 45.12
CA ALA A 280 -40.32 25.54 44.23
C ALA A 280 -41.16 26.59 43.50
N GLY A 281 -41.38 26.41 42.20
CA GLY A 281 -42.15 27.33 41.35
C GLY A 281 -41.40 28.57 40.87
N LYS A 282 -40.11 28.73 41.25
CA LYS A 282 -39.26 29.77 40.67
C LYS A 282 -38.87 29.40 39.23
N LYS A 283 -39.03 30.35 38.30
CA LYS A 283 -38.52 30.19 36.95
C LYS A 283 -36.99 30.21 36.96
N LEU A 284 -36.37 29.17 36.40
CA LEU A 284 -34.92 28.97 36.39
C LEU A 284 -34.22 29.91 35.41
N ASN A 285 -33.06 30.42 35.79
CA ASN A 285 -32.22 31.28 34.97
C ASN A 285 -30.73 30.93 35.16
N LEU A 286 -29.86 31.57 34.39
CA LEU A 286 -28.41 31.28 34.38
C LEU A 286 -27.76 31.33 35.77
N ASP A 287 -28.14 32.29 36.63
CA ASP A 287 -27.56 32.51 37.97
C ASP A 287 -27.93 31.40 38.98
N ASP A 288 -28.90 30.57 38.65
CA ASP A 288 -29.35 29.48 39.49
C ASP A 288 -28.46 28.24 39.39
N PHE A 289 -27.55 28.21 38.43
CA PHE A 289 -26.72 27.06 38.14
C PHE A 289 -25.22 27.37 38.15
N THR A 290 -24.43 26.34 38.38
CA THR A 290 -22.99 26.34 38.18
C THR A 290 -22.53 24.95 37.75
N PHE A 291 -21.32 24.85 37.20
CA PHE A 291 -20.75 23.58 36.77
C PHE A 291 -19.61 23.16 37.70
N LYS A 292 -19.74 22.02 38.37
CA LYS A 292 -18.77 21.49 39.34
C LYS A 292 -18.47 20.02 39.07
N ILE A 293 -17.28 19.58 39.44
CA ILE A 293 -16.98 18.16 39.55
C ILE A 293 -17.80 17.64 40.75
N SER A 294 -18.56 16.58 40.52
CA SER A 294 -19.40 15.96 41.54
C SER A 294 -19.36 14.45 41.41
N GLU A 295 -19.43 13.72 42.50
CA GLU A 295 -19.64 12.28 42.52
C GLU A 295 -21.08 11.92 42.14
N GLU A 296 -22.01 12.79 42.47
CA GLU A 296 -23.41 12.67 42.06
C GLU A 296 -23.59 13.13 40.63
N LYS A 297 -24.33 12.36 39.86
CA LYS A 297 -24.66 12.71 38.47
C LYS A 297 -25.87 13.64 38.44
N SER A 298 -25.79 14.65 37.58
CA SER A 298 -26.95 15.47 37.23
C SER A 298 -27.90 14.65 36.35
N ASP A 299 -29.21 14.91 36.50
CA ASP A 299 -30.24 14.35 35.60
C ASP A 299 -30.15 14.92 34.17
N PHE A 300 -29.41 16.02 34.01
CA PHE A 300 -29.21 16.69 32.74
C PHE A 300 -27.71 16.69 32.36
N GLU A 301 -27.43 16.33 31.13
CA GLU A 301 -26.10 16.50 30.56
C GLU A 301 -25.75 17.97 30.30
N GLN A 302 -24.46 18.32 30.28
CA GLN A 302 -24.05 19.71 30.04
C GLN A 302 -24.62 20.31 28.76
N ILE A 303 -24.74 19.50 27.68
CA ILE A 303 -25.28 19.93 26.39
C ILE A 303 -26.77 20.34 26.49
N GLN A 304 -27.51 19.84 27.50
CA GLN A 304 -28.92 20.13 27.72
C GLN A 304 -29.13 21.36 28.60
N PHE A 305 -28.07 22.10 28.91
CA PHE A 305 -28.16 23.23 29.85
C PHE A 305 -29.20 24.27 29.46
N GLU A 306 -29.33 24.56 28.16
CA GLU A 306 -30.33 25.53 27.67
C GLU A 306 -31.76 25.05 27.89
N ASP A 307 -31.98 23.74 27.92
CA ASP A 307 -33.32 23.14 28.15
C ASP A 307 -33.82 23.39 29.59
N LEU A 308 -32.89 23.64 30.52
CA LEU A 308 -33.22 23.97 31.91
C LEU A 308 -33.69 25.40 32.09
N LEU A 309 -33.31 26.30 31.18
CA LEU A 309 -33.61 27.72 31.30
C LEU A 309 -35.09 27.97 31.04
N GLY A 310 -35.76 28.54 32.03
CA GLY A 310 -37.18 28.85 31.93
C GLY A 310 -38.13 27.79 32.46
N LEU A 311 -37.64 26.61 32.86
CA LEU A 311 -38.40 25.63 33.62
C LEU A 311 -38.83 26.22 34.99
N LYS A 312 -39.89 25.66 35.58
CA LYS A 312 -40.41 26.04 36.91
C LYS A 312 -40.26 24.92 37.91
#